data_2b510ae36bf3295d2eeac79caa4b91ff
#
_entry.id   2b510ae36bf3295d2eeac79caa4b91ff
#
_cell.length_a   1.000
_cell.length_b   1.000
_cell.length_c   1.000
_cell.angle_alpha   90.00
_cell.angle_beta   90.00
_cell.angle_gamma   90.00
#
_symmetry.space_group_name_H-M   'P 1'
#
loop_
_entity.id
_entity.type
_entity.pdbx_description
1 polymer ?
#
loop_
_entity_poly.entity_id
_entity_poly.type
_entity_poly.pdbx_seq_one_letter_code
_entity_poly.pdbx_strand_id
1 'polypeptide(L)'
;MCIICSIYGIYSIDIAVTGMSEGGWDMSAPSKYIAVQTFSLFLGIAGFVLFTVIDADILGQQWKILCAINVLLLVALVIFGQDDGTGNKSWIRFAGIGIQPSEVIKVLYIVVAAKQMTYLKEYRDINSFLSVVQMAAHFGIVFLMIVGVSSDLGSAGILLGVFLVMFYALGVKLYWFAIGGALVASAIPLLWNYFLKDYQKQRLVAPYDASVDPDGWGIRWQTTQSKLSLASGRLTGVDDEHSTTVFTGKHTDFIFSCIGEHFGMIGCLIVVALLLIIIIHILRIGLHSSRTYDMLICFGVAGAMLFQMFINIGMCIGITPVIGITLPF
;
A
#
# COMPACT_ATOMS: atom_id res chain seq x y z
N MET A 1 10.68 -9.99 -13.56
CA MET A 1 11.01 -8.77 -12.82
C MET A 1 10.54 -8.83 -11.37
N CYS A 2 9.27 -9.13 -11.06
CA CYS A 2 8.80 -9.35 -9.68
C CYS A 2 9.61 -10.43 -8.94
N ILE A 3 10.05 -11.48 -9.62
CA ILE A 3 10.88 -12.54 -9.04
C ILE A 3 12.22 -11.99 -8.54
N ILE A 4 12.87 -11.08 -9.29
CA ILE A 4 14.16 -10.48 -8.89
C ILE A 4 13.96 -9.61 -7.66
N CYS A 5 12.89 -8.79 -7.63
CA CYS A 5 12.55 -7.97 -6.46
C CYS A 5 12.20 -8.84 -5.24
N SER A 6 11.51 -9.97 -5.45
CA SER A 6 11.18 -10.90 -4.36
C SER A 6 12.41 -11.62 -3.82
N ILE A 7 13.34 -12.07 -4.69
CA ILE A 7 14.62 -12.68 -4.27
C ILE A 7 15.45 -11.66 -3.48
N TYR A 8 15.50 -10.42 -3.98
CA TYR A 8 16.20 -9.34 -3.30
C TYR A 8 15.55 -9.01 -1.94
N GLY A 9 14.23 -9.02 -1.87
CA GLY A 9 13.48 -8.89 -0.63
C GLY A 9 13.78 -10.01 0.37
N ILE A 10 13.84 -11.27 -0.08
CA ILE A 10 14.20 -12.42 0.75
C ILE A 10 15.61 -12.25 1.31
N TYR A 11 16.58 -11.88 0.47
CA TYR A 11 17.96 -11.67 0.91
C TYR A 11 18.09 -10.53 1.92
N SER A 12 17.39 -9.41 1.67
CA SER A 12 17.37 -8.28 2.59
C SER A 12 16.70 -8.60 3.92
N ILE A 13 15.70 -9.48 3.92
CA ILE A 13 15.04 -9.99 5.13
C ILE A 13 16.01 -10.88 5.91
N ASP A 14 16.71 -11.79 5.23
CA ASP A 14 17.70 -12.66 5.85
C ASP A 14 18.78 -11.84 6.57
N ILE A 15 19.35 -10.86 5.89
CA ILE A 15 20.33 -9.92 6.45
C ILE A 15 19.73 -9.16 7.65
N ALA A 16 18.54 -8.60 7.51
CA ALA A 16 17.92 -7.83 8.59
C ALA A 16 17.65 -8.68 9.83
N VAL A 17 17.31 -9.95 9.65
CA VAL A 17 16.99 -10.87 10.74
C VAL A 17 18.27 -11.45 11.36
N THR A 18 19.31 -11.72 10.58
CA THR A 18 20.62 -12.16 11.07
C THR A 18 21.25 -11.08 11.96
N GLY A 19 21.20 -9.81 11.52
CA GLY A 19 21.65 -8.69 12.36
C GLY A 19 20.84 -8.51 13.66
N MET A 20 19.57 -8.95 13.70
CA MET A 20 18.75 -8.97 14.92
C MET A 20 19.13 -10.12 15.87
N SER A 21 19.62 -11.25 15.37
CA SER A 21 19.97 -12.43 16.20
C SER A 21 21.19 -12.18 17.09
N GLU A 22 22.13 -11.37 16.65
CA GLU A 22 23.30 -10.98 17.45
C GLU A 22 22.94 -10.08 18.64
N GLY A 23 21.78 -9.42 18.62
CA GLY A 23 21.24 -8.60 19.70
C GLY A 23 20.45 -9.37 20.78
N GLY A 24 20.41 -10.71 20.74
CA GLY A 24 19.75 -11.53 21.77
C GLY A 24 18.26 -11.85 21.51
N TRP A 25 17.80 -11.73 20.28
CA TRP A 25 16.46 -12.11 19.87
C TRP A 25 16.40 -13.58 19.37
N ASP A 26 15.22 -14.18 19.39
CA ASP A 26 14.97 -15.60 19.14
C ASP A 26 15.50 -16.08 17.77
N MET A 27 16.53 -16.93 17.76
CA MET A 27 17.17 -17.49 16.55
C MET A 27 16.25 -18.36 15.67
N SER A 28 15.03 -18.68 16.11
CA SER A 28 14.04 -19.41 15.30
C SER A 28 13.26 -18.49 14.32
N ALA A 29 13.36 -17.19 14.49
CA ALA A 29 12.59 -16.19 13.72
C ALA A 29 13.01 -16.06 12.24
N PRO A 30 14.32 -16.14 11.84
CA PRO A 30 14.74 -15.95 10.45
C PRO A 30 14.08 -16.93 9.48
N SER A 31 14.07 -18.22 9.82
CA SER A 31 13.52 -19.26 8.95
C SER A 31 12.02 -19.08 8.68
N LYS A 32 11.28 -18.52 9.63
CA LYS A 32 9.85 -18.25 9.47
C LYS A 32 9.57 -17.15 8.46
N TYR A 33 10.31 -16.04 8.49
CA TYR A 33 10.12 -14.92 7.55
C TYR A 33 10.50 -15.32 6.13
N ILE A 34 11.62 -16.05 5.98
CA ILE A 34 12.05 -16.60 4.67
C ILE A 34 10.99 -17.58 4.14
N ALA A 35 10.46 -18.47 4.97
CA ALA A 35 9.43 -19.42 4.57
C ALA A 35 8.15 -18.71 4.11
N VAL A 36 7.68 -17.69 4.86
CA VAL A 36 6.49 -16.91 4.50
C VAL A 36 6.71 -16.16 3.19
N GLN A 37 7.86 -15.51 3.00
CA GLN A 37 8.17 -14.78 1.78
C GLN A 37 8.27 -15.72 0.56
N THR A 38 8.94 -16.88 0.72
CA THR A 38 9.04 -17.90 -0.33
C THR A 38 7.66 -18.43 -0.71
N PHE A 39 6.81 -18.74 0.28
CA PHE A 39 5.42 -19.16 0.05
C PHE A 39 4.61 -18.10 -0.69
N SER A 40 4.74 -16.82 -0.29
CA SER A 40 4.08 -15.69 -0.94
C SER A 40 4.53 -15.54 -2.39
N LEU A 41 5.82 -15.74 -2.68
CA LEU A 41 6.35 -15.74 -4.05
C LEU A 41 5.72 -16.84 -4.91
N PHE A 42 5.64 -18.07 -4.40
CA PHE A 42 4.97 -19.16 -5.11
C PHE A 42 3.49 -18.88 -5.35
N LEU A 43 2.80 -18.32 -4.35
CA LEU A 43 1.40 -17.93 -4.48
C LEU A 43 1.23 -16.81 -5.54
N GLY A 44 2.14 -15.85 -5.57
CA GLY A 44 2.16 -14.79 -6.58
C GLY A 44 2.38 -15.33 -7.99
N ILE A 45 3.31 -16.28 -8.19
CA ILE A 45 3.53 -16.96 -9.47
C ILE A 45 2.30 -17.78 -9.88
N ALA A 46 1.71 -18.54 -8.97
CA ALA A 46 0.50 -19.32 -9.23
C ALA A 46 -0.68 -18.41 -9.61
N GLY A 47 -0.85 -17.29 -8.89
CA GLY A 47 -1.84 -16.26 -9.21
C GLY A 47 -1.60 -15.65 -10.60
N PHE A 48 -0.36 -15.31 -10.93
CA PHE A 48 -0.01 -14.80 -12.25
C PHE A 48 -0.40 -15.78 -13.37
N VAL A 49 -0.03 -17.08 -13.23
CA VAL A 49 -0.41 -18.11 -14.21
C VAL A 49 -1.92 -18.26 -14.30
N LEU A 50 -2.62 -18.27 -13.16
CA LEU A 50 -4.09 -18.39 -13.13
C LEU A 50 -4.76 -17.24 -13.87
N PHE A 51 -4.35 -16.00 -13.59
CA PHE A 51 -4.94 -14.81 -14.21
C PHE A 51 -4.49 -14.56 -15.66
N THR A 52 -3.45 -15.26 -16.17
CA THR A 52 -3.16 -15.27 -17.60
C THR A 52 -4.15 -16.14 -18.39
N VAL A 53 -4.77 -17.12 -17.73
CA VAL A 53 -5.74 -18.04 -18.36
C VAL A 53 -7.18 -17.51 -18.22
N ILE A 54 -7.48 -16.83 -17.11
CA ILE A 54 -8.82 -16.29 -16.84
C ILE A 54 -9.00 -14.96 -17.59
N ASP A 55 -10.02 -14.89 -18.44
CA ASP A 55 -10.40 -13.64 -19.10
C ASP A 55 -10.88 -12.61 -18.06
N ALA A 56 -10.35 -11.39 -18.14
CA ALA A 56 -10.77 -10.29 -17.27
C ALA A 56 -12.26 -9.98 -17.34
N ASP A 57 -12.91 -10.25 -18.50
CA ASP A 57 -14.35 -10.09 -18.68
C ASP A 57 -15.17 -10.99 -17.75
N ILE A 58 -14.69 -12.22 -17.49
CA ILE A 58 -15.36 -13.15 -16.56
C ILE A 58 -15.41 -12.55 -15.16
N LEU A 59 -14.29 -11.95 -14.70
CA LEU A 59 -14.24 -11.26 -13.42
C LEU A 59 -15.19 -10.07 -13.38
N GLY A 60 -15.23 -9.27 -14.45
CA GLY A 60 -16.13 -8.13 -14.57
C GLY A 60 -17.62 -8.52 -14.57
N GLN A 61 -17.98 -9.67 -15.12
CA GLN A 61 -19.36 -10.19 -15.09
C GLN A 61 -19.79 -10.58 -13.67
N GLN A 62 -18.85 -11.03 -12.84
CA GLN A 62 -19.12 -11.46 -11.47
C GLN A 62 -19.03 -10.30 -10.45
N TRP A 63 -19.17 -9.04 -10.88
CA TRP A 63 -19.03 -7.88 -10.03
C TRP A 63 -19.87 -7.92 -8.73
N LYS A 64 -21.07 -8.52 -8.77
CA LYS A 64 -21.95 -8.69 -7.60
C LYS A 64 -21.31 -9.60 -6.55
N ILE A 65 -20.70 -10.69 -6.99
CA ILE A 65 -19.98 -11.63 -6.12
C ILE A 65 -18.75 -10.94 -5.52
N LEU A 66 -18.01 -10.18 -6.34
CA LEU A 66 -16.84 -9.43 -5.86
C LEU A 66 -17.22 -8.36 -4.82
N CYS A 67 -18.35 -7.66 -5.01
CA CYS A 67 -18.89 -6.76 -3.99
C CYS A 67 -19.28 -7.51 -2.70
N ALA A 68 -19.90 -8.66 -2.81
CA ALA A 68 -20.28 -9.48 -1.66
C ALA A 68 -19.02 -9.96 -0.90
N ILE A 69 -17.96 -10.36 -1.61
CA ILE A 69 -16.68 -10.73 -1.02
C ILE A 69 -16.05 -9.54 -0.29
N ASN A 70 -16.08 -8.32 -0.87
CA ASN A 70 -15.58 -7.13 -0.20
C ASN A 70 -16.29 -6.89 1.13
N VAL A 71 -17.62 -6.96 1.15
CA VAL A 71 -18.40 -6.80 2.38
C VAL A 71 -18.08 -7.90 3.39
N LEU A 72 -17.98 -9.15 2.93
CA LEU A 72 -17.68 -10.31 3.78
C LEU A 72 -16.29 -10.19 4.41
N LEU A 73 -15.28 -9.73 3.66
CA LEU A 73 -13.93 -9.48 4.18
C LEU A 73 -13.92 -8.39 5.27
N LEU A 74 -14.71 -7.33 5.07
CA LEU A 74 -14.84 -6.27 6.07
C LEU A 74 -15.59 -6.76 7.33
N VAL A 75 -16.65 -7.55 7.16
CA VAL A 75 -17.34 -8.18 8.28
C VAL A 75 -16.41 -9.15 9.03
N ALA A 76 -15.65 -9.96 8.29
CA ALA A 76 -14.65 -10.85 8.89
C ALA A 76 -13.60 -10.06 9.69
N LEU A 77 -13.19 -8.89 9.20
CA LEU A 77 -12.25 -8.02 9.91
C LEU A 77 -12.84 -7.47 11.21
N VAL A 78 -14.14 -7.13 11.23
CA VAL A 78 -14.84 -6.69 12.46
C VAL A 78 -14.82 -7.80 13.51
N ILE A 79 -15.07 -9.05 13.09
CA ILE A 79 -15.23 -10.20 13.99
C ILE A 79 -13.89 -10.77 14.44
N PHE A 80 -12.95 -10.93 13.52
CA PHE A 80 -11.69 -11.65 13.72
C PHE A 80 -10.46 -10.75 13.73
N GLY A 81 -10.62 -9.45 13.49
CA GLY A 81 -9.51 -8.49 13.46
C GLY A 81 -8.80 -8.41 14.81
N GLN A 82 -7.49 -8.57 14.78
CA GLN A 82 -6.63 -8.45 15.96
C GLN A 82 -5.99 -7.08 16.02
N ASP A 83 -5.94 -6.51 17.22
CA ASP A 83 -5.24 -5.26 17.50
C ASP A 83 -3.76 -5.56 17.72
N ASP A 84 -2.90 -4.89 16.95
CA ASP A 84 -1.44 -4.99 17.09
C ASP A 84 -0.87 -4.06 18.18
N GLY A 85 -1.71 -3.60 19.12
CA GLY A 85 -1.31 -2.65 20.16
C GLY A 85 -1.22 -1.20 19.69
N THR A 86 -1.49 -0.94 18.40
CA THR A 86 -1.54 0.41 17.82
C THR A 86 -2.94 0.98 17.73
N GLY A 87 -3.95 0.21 18.17
CA GLY A 87 -5.38 0.55 18.04
C GLY A 87 -5.95 0.27 16.65
N ASN A 88 -5.17 -0.33 15.74
CA ASN A 88 -5.60 -0.70 14.40
C ASN A 88 -5.92 -2.19 14.35
N LYS A 89 -7.14 -2.53 13.94
CA LYS A 89 -7.56 -3.92 13.70
C LYS A 89 -7.48 -4.26 12.21
N SER A 90 -6.27 -4.23 11.66
CA SER A 90 -6.07 -4.38 10.21
C SER A 90 -5.74 -5.80 9.77
N TRP A 91 -5.38 -6.68 10.71
CA TRP A 91 -4.88 -8.01 10.42
C TRP A 91 -5.80 -9.11 10.96
N ILE A 92 -6.05 -10.12 10.13
CA ILE A 92 -6.63 -11.40 10.55
C ILE A 92 -5.48 -12.40 10.62
N ARG A 93 -5.20 -12.94 11.83
CA ARG A 93 -4.12 -13.92 12.04
C ARG A 93 -4.73 -15.30 12.26
N PHE A 94 -4.33 -16.26 11.43
CA PHE A 94 -4.72 -17.64 11.54
C PHE A 94 -3.50 -18.55 11.39
N ALA A 95 -3.27 -19.43 12.34
CA ALA A 95 -2.14 -20.37 12.36
C ALA A 95 -0.75 -19.73 12.15
N GLY A 96 -0.56 -18.49 12.62
CA GLY A 96 0.70 -17.76 12.48
C GLY A 96 0.89 -17.02 11.14
N ILE A 97 -0.08 -17.10 10.23
CA ILE A 97 -0.12 -16.33 8.98
C ILE A 97 -1.05 -15.13 9.18
N GLY A 98 -0.55 -13.93 8.89
CA GLY A 98 -1.34 -12.70 8.90
C GLY A 98 -1.84 -12.39 7.48
N ILE A 99 -3.13 -12.14 7.33
CA ILE A 99 -3.73 -11.64 6.10
C ILE A 99 -4.31 -10.26 6.41
N GLN A 100 -4.00 -9.29 5.57
CA GLN A 100 -4.59 -7.95 5.64
C GLN A 100 -5.72 -7.84 4.62
N PRO A 101 -7.00 -7.85 5.04
CA PRO A 101 -8.14 -7.82 4.12
C PRO A 101 -8.16 -6.59 3.22
N SER A 102 -7.67 -5.44 3.68
CA SER A 102 -7.60 -4.21 2.89
C SER A 102 -6.75 -4.36 1.61
N GLU A 103 -5.74 -5.24 1.60
CA GLU A 103 -4.95 -5.52 0.39
C GLU A 103 -5.81 -6.21 -0.68
N VAL A 104 -6.61 -7.20 -0.28
CA VAL A 104 -7.54 -7.91 -1.19
C VAL A 104 -8.65 -6.97 -1.65
N ILE A 105 -9.21 -6.17 -0.73
CA ILE A 105 -10.29 -5.21 -1.02
C ILE A 105 -9.85 -4.19 -2.08
N LYS A 106 -8.61 -3.71 -2.04
CA LYS A 106 -8.07 -2.79 -3.07
C LYS A 106 -8.13 -3.40 -4.47
N VAL A 107 -7.72 -4.67 -4.60
CA VAL A 107 -7.73 -5.38 -5.88
C VAL A 107 -9.17 -5.57 -6.38
N LEU A 108 -10.07 -6.05 -5.52
CA LEU A 108 -11.47 -6.24 -5.85
C LEU A 108 -12.15 -4.92 -6.20
N TYR A 109 -11.82 -3.84 -5.47
CA TYR A 109 -12.31 -2.50 -5.79
C TYR A 109 -11.90 -2.05 -7.18
N ILE A 110 -10.65 -2.24 -7.60
CA ILE A 110 -10.17 -1.88 -8.95
C ILE A 110 -11.04 -2.55 -10.02
N VAL A 111 -11.28 -3.85 -9.88
CA VAL A 111 -12.07 -4.63 -10.85
C VAL A 111 -13.52 -4.15 -10.91
N VAL A 112 -14.17 -3.97 -9.75
CA VAL A 112 -15.56 -3.52 -9.67
C VAL A 112 -15.73 -2.08 -10.14
N ALA A 113 -14.81 -1.19 -9.73
CA ALA A 113 -14.82 0.21 -10.16
C ALA A 113 -14.59 0.33 -11.67
N ALA A 114 -13.66 -0.44 -12.24
CA ALA A 114 -13.44 -0.49 -13.69
C ALA A 114 -14.71 -0.89 -14.44
N LYS A 115 -15.44 -1.90 -13.95
CA LYS A 115 -16.72 -2.32 -14.54
C LYS A 115 -17.78 -1.23 -14.47
N GLN A 116 -17.95 -0.61 -13.30
CA GLN A 116 -18.89 0.47 -13.09
C GLN A 116 -18.57 1.68 -13.99
N MET A 117 -17.31 2.10 -14.02
CA MET A 117 -16.84 3.23 -14.81
C MET A 117 -17.01 3.00 -16.31
N THR A 118 -16.71 1.77 -16.78
CA THR A 118 -16.93 1.39 -18.18
C THR A 118 -18.41 1.46 -18.54
N TYR A 119 -19.29 0.91 -17.70
CA TYR A 119 -20.74 0.99 -17.90
C TYR A 119 -21.23 2.44 -17.99
N LEU A 120 -20.75 3.31 -17.10
CA LEU A 120 -21.14 4.73 -17.12
C LEU A 120 -20.63 5.44 -18.37
N LYS A 121 -19.45 5.08 -18.88
CA LYS A 121 -18.90 5.65 -20.12
C LYS A 121 -19.68 5.21 -21.37
N GLU A 122 -20.17 3.97 -21.40
CA GLU A 122 -20.90 3.42 -22.55
C GLU A 122 -22.35 3.89 -22.60
N TYR A 123 -23.02 4.02 -21.46
CA TYR A 123 -24.47 4.23 -21.40
C TYR A 123 -24.88 5.61 -20.87
N ARG A 124 -23.93 6.43 -20.37
CA ARG A 124 -24.21 7.75 -19.76
C ARG A 124 -23.11 8.74 -20.07
N ASP A 125 -23.38 10.02 -19.82
CA ASP A 125 -22.32 11.04 -19.78
C ASP A 125 -21.53 10.90 -18.45
N ILE A 126 -20.22 10.61 -18.58
CA ILE A 126 -19.31 10.46 -17.44
C ILE A 126 -19.16 11.74 -16.63
N ASN A 127 -19.41 12.90 -17.25
CA ASN A 127 -19.30 14.21 -16.61
C ASN A 127 -20.64 14.69 -16.04
N SER A 128 -21.72 13.91 -16.16
CA SER A 128 -22.98 14.24 -15.52
C SER A 128 -22.84 14.13 -13.99
N PHE A 129 -23.54 15.00 -13.27
CA PHE A 129 -23.54 15.01 -11.80
C PHE A 129 -23.86 13.63 -11.22
N LEU A 130 -24.86 12.93 -11.78
CA LEU A 130 -25.28 11.64 -11.27
C LEU A 130 -24.21 10.57 -11.47
N SER A 131 -23.50 10.55 -12.61
CA SER A 131 -22.41 9.60 -12.86
C SER A 131 -21.23 9.83 -11.91
N VAL A 132 -20.84 11.08 -11.71
CA VAL A 132 -19.75 11.44 -10.80
C VAL A 132 -20.11 11.09 -9.35
N VAL A 133 -21.31 11.42 -8.89
CA VAL A 133 -21.78 11.08 -7.55
C VAL A 133 -21.83 9.56 -7.36
N GLN A 134 -22.26 8.80 -8.36
CA GLN A 134 -22.33 7.33 -8.28
C GLN A 134 -20.93 6.70 -8.16
N MET A 135 -19.93 7.20 -8.90
CA MET A 135 -18.53 6.75 -8.79
C MET A 135 -17.93 7.15 -7.43
N ALA A 136 -18.16 8.41 -7.02
CA ALA A 136 -17.67 8.90 -5.73
C ALA A 136 -18.33 8.22 -4.53
N ALA A 137 -19.63 7.87 -4.63
CA ALA A 137 -20.35 7.13 -3.60
C ALA A 137 -19.80 5.70 -3.44
N HIS A 138 -19.54 5.00 -4.53
CA HIS A 138 -18.93 3.66 -4.47
C HIS A 138 -17.55 3.74 -3.80
N PHE A 139 -16.68 4.65 -4.25
CA PHE A 139 -15.41 4.90 -3.61
C PHE A 139 -15.57 5.25 -2.13
N GLY A 140 -16.45 6.20 -1.81
CA GLY A 140 -16.68 6.70 -0.46
C GLY A 140 -17.16 5.61 0.50
N ILE A 141 -18.04 4.71 0.06
CA ILE A 141 -18.52 3.58 0.86
C ILE A 141 -17.34 2.68 1.24
N VAL A 142 -16.53 2.23 0.25
CA VAL A 142 -15.39 1.34 0.51
C VAL A 142 -14.34 2.05 1.37
N PHE A 143 -14.05 3.32 1.08
CA PHE A 143 -13.12 4.14 1.85
C PHE A 143 -13.55 4.27 3.32
N LEU A 144 -14.80 4.65 3.57
CA LEU A 144 -15.33 4.81 4.92
C LEU A 144 -15.40 3.49 5.68
N MET A 145 -15.68 2.40 5.00
CA MET A 145 -15.65 1.06 5.60
C MET A 145 -14.23 0.66 6.02
N ILE A 146 -13.20 0.91 5.20
CA ILE A 146 -11.80 0.65 5.57
C ILE A 146 -11.40 1.53 6.76
N VAL A 147 -11.65 2.83 6.72
CA VAL A 147 -11.28 3.75 7.80
C VAL A 147 -12.05 3.42 9.09
N GLY A 148 -13.36 3.18 8.98
CA GLY A 148 -14.22 2.95 10.14
C GLY A 148 -14.01 1.61 10.82
N VAL A 149 -13.71 0.56 10.05
CA VAL A 149 -13.56 -0.80 10.56
C VAL A 149 -12.12 -1.08 11.01
N SER A 150 -11.13 -0.77 10.16
CA SER A 150 -9.74 -1.11 10.42
C SER A 150 -8.90 0.04 10.98
N SER A 151 -9.41 1.27 10.94
CA SER A 151 -8.63 2.49 11.23
C SER A 151 -7.33 2.61 10.39
N ASP A 152 -7.29 1.93 9.23
CA ASP A 152 -6.16 1.84 8.32
C ASP A 152 -6.17 3.03 7.34
N LEU A 153 -5.62 4.15 7.78
CA LEU A 153 -5.48 5.35 6.97
C LEU A 153 -4.54 5.15 5.77
N GLY A 154 -3.61 4.21 5.90
CA GLY A 154 -2.65 3.91 4.84
C GLY A 154 -3.29 3.27 3.63
N SER A 155 -3.98 2.15 3.83
CA SER A 155 -4.72 1.48 2.75
C SER A 155 -5.82 2.37 2.17
N ALA A 156 -6.49 3.18 3.01
CA ALA A 156 -7.48 4.15 2.55
C ALA A 156 -6.84 5.23 1.66
N GLY A 157 -5.65 5.72 2.01
CA GLY A 157 -4.90 6.68 1.19
C GLY A 157 -4.50 6.12 -0.17
N ILE A 158 -4.05 4.85 -0.23
CA ILE A 158 -3.77 4.16 -1.50
C ILE A 158 -5.05 4.04 -2.33
N LEU A 159 -6.18 3.65 -1.71
CA LEU A 159 -7.46 3.53 -2.39
C LEU A 159 -7.91 4.87 -3.00
N LEU A 160 -7.69 5.97 -2.29
CA LEU A 160 -7.94 7.32 -2.82
C LEU A 160 -7.07 7.58 -4.05
N GLY A 161 -5.77 7.26 -3.99
CA GLY A 161 -4.86 7.39 -5.13
C GLY A 161 -5.32 6.57 -6.33
N VAL A 162 -5.73 5.31 -6.11
CA VAL A 162 -6.31 4.44 -7.14
C VAL A 162 -7.54 5.07 -7.78
N PHE A 163 -8.48 5.56 -6.95
CA PHE A 163 -9.69 6.21 -7.44
C PHE A 163 -9.36 7.42 -8.31
N LEU A 164 -8.47 8.30 -7.88
CA LEU A 164 -8.09 9.51 -8.63
C LEU A 164 -7.43 9.16 -9.97
N VAL A 165 -6.54 8.16 -10.01
CA VAL A 165 -5.89 7.70 -11.24
C VAL A 165 -6.91 7.10 -12.21
N MET A 166 -7.81 6.23 -11.75
CA MET A 166 -8.85 5.64 -12.58
C MET A 166 -9.85 6.70 -13.08
N PHE A 167 -10.22 7.63 -12.22
CA PHE A 167 -11.14 8.73 -12.54
C PHE A 167 -10.56 9.68 -13.60
N TYR A 168 -9.25 9.94 -13.52
CA TYR A 168 -8.52 10.69 -14.54
C TYR A 168 -8.41 9.91 -15.86
N ALA A 169 -8.05 8.63 -15.81
CA ALA A 169 -7.91 7.77 -16.98
C ALA A 169 -9.24 7.57 -17.72
N LEU A 170 -10.37 7.58 -17.00
CA LEU A 170 -11.71 7.52 -17.59
C LEU A 170 -11.99 8.74 -18.48
N GLY A 171 -11.34 9.88 -18.23
CA GLY A 171 -11.52 11.15 -18.96
C GLY A 171 -12.51 12.10 -18.28
N VAL A 172 -12.68 11.99 -16.96
CA VAL A 172 -13.51 12.95 -16.21
C VAL A 172 -12.85 14.33 -16.20
N LYS A 173 -13.64 15.37 -16.37
CA LYS A 173 -13.16 16.75 -16.47
C LYS A 173 -12.54 17.25 -15.15
N LEU A 174 -11.45 18.01 -15.27
CA LEU A 174 -10.67 18.48 -14.12
C LEU A 174 -11.45 19.33 -13.09
N TYR A 175 -12.53 19.99 -13.50
CA TYR A 175 -13.35 20.76 -12.55
C TYR A 175 -13.99 19.85 -11.47
N TRP A 176 -14.26 18.57 -11.77
CA TRP A 176 -14.76 17.61 -10.76
C TRP A 176 -13.70 17.28 -9.70
N PHE A 177 -12.44 17.21 -10.11
CA PHE A 177 -11.32 17.07 -9.15
C PHE A 177 -11.20 18.31 -8.26
N ALA A 178 -11.39 19.51 -8.84
CA ALA A 178 -11.37 20.76 -8.06
C ALA A 178 -12.53 20.80 -7.05
N ILE A 179 -13.75 20.42 -7.48
CA ILE A 179 -14.92 20.32 -6.57
C ILE A 179 -14.67 19.30 -5.47
N GLY A 180 -14.22 18.08 -5.82
CA GLY A 180 -13.89 17.04 -4.84
C GLY A 180 -12.81 17.47 -3.86
N GLY A 181 -11.74 18.10 -4.36
CA GLY A 181 -10.67 18.67 -3.54
C GLY A 181 -11.15 19.76 -2.60
N ALA A 182 -12.01 20.67 -3.07
CA ALA A 182 -12.62 21.70 -2.23
C ALA A 182 -13.52 21.13 -1.14
N LEU A 183 -14.29 20.08 -1.45
CA LEU A 183 -15.12 19.37 -0.45
C LEU A 183 -14.25 18.69 0.60
N VAL A 184 -13.19 17.99 0.20
CA VAL A 184 -12.24 17.36 1.14
C VAL A 184 -11.57 18.44 1.98
N ALA A 185 -11.07 19.53 1.39
CA ALA A 185 -10.43 20.61 2.11
C ALA A 185 -11.37 21.26 3.15
N SER A 186 -12.65 21.43 2.81
CA SER A 186 -13.65 21.94 3.77
C SER A 186 -13.98 20.96 4.89
N ALA A 187 -13.83 19.65 4.64
CA ALA A 187 -14.06 18.61 5.65
C ALA A 187 -12.84 18.40 6.59
N ILE A 188 -11.62 18.80 6.18
CA ILE A 188 -10.41 18.61 7.00
C ILE A 188 -10.54 19.16 8.41
N PRO A 189 -11.01 20.40 8.66
CA PRO A 189 -11.16 20.92 10.02
C PRO A 189 -12.12 20.10 10.88
N LEU A 190 -13.22 19.62 10.29
CA LEU A 190 -14.18 18.76 10.98
C LEU A 190 -13.57 17.40 11.33
N LEU A 191 -12.89 16.77 10.37
CA LEU A 191 -12.20 15.49 10.56
C LEU A 191 -11.11 15.61 11.63
N TRP A 192 -10.32 16.68 11.57
CA TRP A 192 -9.25 16.94 12.52
C TRP A 192 -9.75 17.09 13.95
N ASN A 193 -10.81 17.87 14.16
CA ASN A 193 -11.28 18.21 15.51
C ASN A 193 -12.16 17.11 16.14
N TYR A 194 -12.96 16.40 15.35
CA TYR A 194 -14.00 15.51 15.87
C TYR A 194 -13.78 14.02 15.60
N PHE A 195 -13.02 13.65 14.57
CA PHE A 195 -12.89 12.25 14.16
C PHE A 195 -11.51 11.64 14.37
N LEU A 196 -10.44 12.43 14.23
CA LEU A 196 -9.09 11.91 14.41
C LEU A 196 -8.74 11.81 15.90
N LYS A 197 -8.25 10.63 16.28
CA LYS A 197 -7.71 10.37 17.62
C LYS A 197 -6.36 11.08 17.79
N ASP A 198 -5.97 11.41 19.02
CA ASP A 198 -4.75 12.17 19.27
C ASP A 198 -3.48 11.49 18.74
N TYR A 199 -3.37 10.16 18.86
CA TYR A 199 -2.24 9.42 18.29
C TYR A 199 -2.19 9.50 16.76
N GLN A 200 -3.33 9.59 16.06
CA GLN A 200 -3.38 9.75 14.60
C GLN A 200 -2.92 11.15 14.18
N LYS A 201 -3.37 12.17 14.92
CA LYS A 201 -2.92 13.57 14.72
C LYS A 201 -1.41 13.68 14.93
N GLN A 202 -0.89 13.10 16.01
CA GLN A 202 0.54 13.08 16.29
C GLN A 202 1.33 12.38 15.18
N ARG A 203 0.87 11.23 14.67
CA ARG A 203 1.52 10.53 13.54
C ARG A 203 1.56 11.38 12.27
N LEU A 204 0.47 12.10 11.97
CA LEU A 204 0.41 12.96 10.78
C LEU A 204 1.34 14.17 10.87
N VAL A 205 1.53 14.72 12.07
CA VAL A 205 2.35 15.92 12.31
C VAL A 205 3.83 15.58 12.56
N ALA A 206 4.12 14.41 13.13
CA ALA A 206 5.47 14.00 13.56
C ALA A 206 6.58 14.12 12.49
N PRO A 207 6.34 13.89 11.18
CA PRO A 207 7.37 14.10 10.16
C PRO A 207 7.80 15.56 10.01
N TYR A 208 6.90 16.50 10.33
CA TYR A 208 7.06 17.93 10.07
C TYR A 208 7.36 18.75 11.32
N ASP A 209 6.98 18.25 12.51
CA ASP A 209 7.13 18.94 13.78
C ASP A 209 7.88 18.08 14.81
N ALA A 210 9.11 18.51 15.12
CA ALA A 210 9.95 17.83 16.09
C ALA A 210 9.42 17.96 17.54
N SER A 211 8.57 18.94 17.82
CA SER A 211 8.04 19.17 19.17
C SER A 211 7.08 18.09 19.65
N VAL A 212 6.51 17.31 18.71
CA VAL A 212 5.60 16.19 19.02
C VAL A 212 6.35 15.04 19.73
N ASP A 213 7.64 14.85 19.44
CA ASP A 213 8.50 13.84 20.05
C ASP A 213 9.93 14.38 20.09
N PRO A 214 10.24 15.28 21.06
CA PRO A 214 11.53 15.98 21.12
C PRO A 214 12.71 15.03 21.30
N ASP A 215 12.52 13.97 22.10
CA ASP A 215 13.55 12.99 22.40
C ASP A 215 13.74 11.96 21.28
N GLY A 216 12.78 11.84 20.34
CA GLY A 216 12.81 10.92 19.21
C GLY A 216 12.68 9.44 19.56
N TRP A 217 12.24 9.12 20.80
CA TRP A 217 12.07 7.74 21.31
C TRP A 217 10.63 7.22 21.20
N GLY A 218 9.70 8.05 20.76
CA GLY A 218 8.28 7.73 20.61
C GLY A 218 7.89 7.48 19.14
N ILE A 219 6.96 8.31 18.67
CA ILE A 219 6.35 8.19 17.33
C ILE A 219 7.38 8.37 16.21
N ARG A 220 8.43 9.18 16.45
CA ARG A 220 9.50 9.46 15.48
C ARG A 220 10.61 8.41 15.48
N TRP A 221 10.65 7.51 16.45
CA TRP A 221 11.72 6.52 16.61
C TRP A 221 11.99 5.72 15.33
N GLN A 222 10.96 5.10 14.78
CA GLN A 222 11.09 4.27 13.58
C GLN A 222 11.63 5.08 12.39
N THR A 223 11.09 6.28 12.16
CA THR A 223 11.57 7.17 11.09
C THR A 223 13.01 7.61 11.29
N THR A 224 13.40 7.89 12.54
CA THR A 224 14.77 8.30 12.86
C THR A 224 15.74 7.15 12.61
N GLN A 225 15.41 5.94 13.06
CA GLN A 225 16.22 4.74 12.81
C GLN A 225 16.30 4.40 11.31
N SER A 226 15.19 4.55 10.60
CA SER A 226 15.13 4.37 9.15
C SER A 226 16.08 5.32 8.40
N LYS A 227 16.09 6.60 8.79
CA LYS A 227 17.02 7.59 8.22
C LYS A 227 18.48 7.29 8.54
N LEU A 228 18.76 6.82 9.76
CA LEU A 228 20.11 6.40 10.15
C LEU A 228 20.57 5.19 9.33
N SER A 229 19.71 4.17 9.16
CA SER A 229 19.97 3.03 8.27
C SER A 229 20.33 3.48 6.85
N LEU A 230 19.51 4.34 6.25
CA LEU A 230 19.77 4.87 4.90
C LEU A 230 21.08 5.66 4.82
N ALA A 231 21.36 6.46 5.84
CA ALA A 231 22.58 7.29 5.88
C ALA A 231 23.85 6.45 6.08
N SER A 232 23.79 5.38 6.89
CA SER A 232 24.93 4.49 7.12
C SER A 232 25.35 3.76 5.85
N GLY A 233 24.40 3.37 5.00
CA GLY A 233 24.67 2.62 3.77
C GLY A 233 25.41 3.39 2.69
N ARG A 234 25.50 4.72 2.76
CA ARG A 234 26.25 5.55 1.79
C ARG A 234 25.91 5.17 0.33
N LEU A 235 26.95 4.96 -0.53
CA LEU A 235 26.79 4.61 -1.95
C LEU A 235 26.59 3.12 -2.19
N THR A 236 27.37 2.28 -1.52
CA THR A 236 27.51 0.84 -1.80
C THR A 236 27.04 -0.08 -0.68
N GLY A 237 26.58 0.48 0.43
CA GLY A 237 26.19 -0.27 1.61
C GLY A 237 27.30 -0.47 2.63
N VAL A 238 26.91 -1.06 3.76
CA VAL A 238 27.82 -1.47 4.85
C VAL A 238 27.73 -2.97 5.03
N ASP A 239 28.82 -3.58 5.50
CA ASP A 239 28.87 -4.99 5.86
C ASP A 239 28.05 -5.26 7.12
N ASP A 240 27.59 -6.50 7.32
CA ASP A 240 26.75 -6.90 8.46
C ASP A 240 27.35 -6.59 9.81
N GLU A 241 28.68 -6.69 9.96
CA GLU A 241 29.41 -6.35 11.19
C GLU A 241 29.30 -4.87 11.58
N HIS A 242 28.92 -3.99 10.65
CA HIS A 242 28.79 -2.54 10.85
C HIS A 242 27.33 -2.06 10.85
N SER A 243 26.37 -2.98 10.73
CA SER A 243 24.95 -2.66 10.83
C SER A 243 24.59 -2.32 12.26
N THR A 244 24.29 -1.07 12.54
CA THR A 244 24.05 -0.56 13.91
C THR A 244 22.59 -0.29 14.22
N THR A 245 21.68 -0.38 13.23
CA THR A 245 20.29 0.01 13.40
C THR A 245 19.38 -1.20 13.53
N VAL A 246 18.82 -1.37 14.71
CA VAL A 246 17.81 -2.41 14.99
C VAL A 246 16.53 -1.73 15.46
N PHE A 247 15.43 -1.88 14.71
CA PHE A 247 14.13 -1.35 15.08
C PHE A 247 12.97 -2.18 14.53
N THR A 248 11.83 -2.10 15.18
CA THR A 248 10.64 -2.87 14.83
C THR A 248 10.13 -2.48 13.45
N GLY A 249 9.84 -3.48 12.60
CA GLY A 249 9.34 -3.26 11.24
C GLY A 249 10.42 -3.01 10.19
N LYS A 250 11.72 -3.10 10.53
CA LYS A 250 12.83 -2.93 9.57
C LYS A 250 12.70 -3.89 8.38
N HIS A 251 12.26 -5.12 8.63
CA HIS A 251 12.11 -6.20 7.63
C HIS A 251 10.74 -6.20 6.93
N THR A 252 9.83 -5.32 7.29
CA THR A 252 8.48 -5.21 6.69
C THR A 252 8.24 -3.84 6.09
N ASP A 253 7.78 -2.91 6.89
CA ASP A 253 7.37 -1.57 6.48
C ASP A 253 8.54 -0.68 6.07
N PHE A 254 9.73 -0.95 6.61
CA PHE A 254 10.96 -0.20 6.34
C PHE A 254 12.01 -1.00 5.56
N ILE A 255 11.57 -1.98 4.76
CA ILE A 255 12.47 -2.82 3.95
C ILE A 255 13.35 -1.98 3.01
N PHE A 256 12.86 -0.84 2.52
CA PHE A 256 13.63 0.09 1.70
C PHE A 256 14.85 0.64 2.45
N SER A 257 14.71 0.91 3.75
CA SER A 257 15.84 1.36 4.59
C SER A 257 16.86 0.25 4.82
N CYS A 258 16.40 -0.99 4.98
CA CYS A 258 17.26 -2.15 5.07
C CYS A 258 18.09 -2.34 3.79
N ILE A 259 17.44 -2.23 2.63
CA ILE A 259 18.12 -2.27 1.32
C ILE A 259 19.15 -1.14 1.23
N GLY A 260 18.78 0.07 1.67
CA GLY A 260 19.68 1.22 1.67
C GLY A 260 20.89 1.05 2.57
N GLU A 261 20.75 0.40 3.73
CA GLU A 261 21.86 0.11 4.63
C GLU A 261 22.85 -0.90 4.03
N HIS A 262 22.36 -2.05 3.51
CA HIS A 262 23.21 -3.13 3.03
C HIS A 262 23.72 -2.96 1.60
N PHE A 263 22.98 -2.29 0.74
CA PHE A 263 23.33 -2.10 -0.68
C PHE A 263 23.53 -0.63 -1.07
N GLY A 264 23.41 0.27 -0.11
CA GLY A 264 23.59 1.69 -0.30
C GLY A 264 22.56 2.34 -1.23
N MET A 265 22.88 3.55 -1.67
CA MET A 265 22.04 4.31 -2.58
C MET A 265 21.86 3.60 -3.94
N ILE A 266 22.87 2.84 -4.40
CA ILE A 266 22.81 2.08 -5.65
C ILE A 266 21.68 1.02 -5.56
N GLY A 267 21.60 0.26 -4.46
CA GLY A 267 20.55 -0.71 -4.23
C GLY A 267 19.16 -0.07 -4.21
N CYS A 268 19.01 1.05 -3.51
CA CYS A 268 17.77 1.82 -3.50
C CYS A 268 17.33 2.27 -4.90
N LEU A 269 18.25 2.80 -5.70
CA LEU A 269 17.96 3.24 -7.07
C LEU A 269 17.57 2.08 -7.98
N ILE A 270 18.21 0.92 -7.84
CA ILE A 270 17.84 -0.29 -8.61
C ILE A 270 16.41 -0.71 -8.29
N VAL A 271 16.02 -0.76 -7.00
CA VAL A 271 14.67 -1.14 -6.59
C VAL A 271 13.63 -0.16 -7.14
N VAL A 272 13.87 1.15 -7.00
CA VAL A 272 12.98 2.19 -7.53
C VAL A 272 12.87 2.07 -9.05
N ALA A 273 13.99 1.88 -9.78
CA ALA A 273 13.98 1.73 -11.22
C ALA A 273 13.17 0.50 -11.66
N LEU A 274 13.35 -0.65 -11.00
CA LEU A 274 12.61 -1.88 -11.29
C LEU A 274 11.10 -1.69 -11.07
N LEU A 275 10.67 -1.07 -9.97
CA LEU A 275 9.27 -0.78 -9.71
C LEU A 275 8.69 0.19 -10.75
N LEU A 276 9.43 1.25 -11.10
CA LEU A 276 9.00 2.19 -12.15
C LEU A 276 8.88 1.53 -13.52
N ILE A 277 9.78 0.62 -13.88
CA ILE A 277 9.70 -0.14 -15.14
C ILE A 277 8.42 -0.98 -15.17
N ILE A 278 8.07 -1.66 -14.07
CA ILE A 278 6.83 -2.44 -13.97
C ILE A 278 5.62 -1.52 -14.13
N ILE A 279 5.56 -0.42 -13.38
CA ILE A 279 4.46 0.56 -13.42
C ILE A 279 4.29 1.13 -14.83
N ILE A 280 5.38 1.57 -15.46
CA ILE A 280 5.37 2.12 -16.83
C ILE A 280 4.93 1.06 -17.83
N HIS A 281 5.34 -0.20 -17.66
CA HIS A 281 4.92 -1.30 -18.54
C HIS A 281 3.43 -1.57 -18.43
N ILE A 282 2.87 -1.61 -17.21
CA ILE A 282 1.43 -1.76 -16.98
C ILE A 282 0.66 -0.58 -17.60
N LEU A 283 1.11 0.66 -17.39
CA LEU A 283 0.49 1.84 -18.00
C LEU A 283 0.51 1.80 -19.53
N ARG A 284 1.63 1.36 -20.14
CA ARG A 284 1.72 1.19 -21.59
C ARG A 284 0.73 0.16 -22.11
N ILE A 285 0.58 -0.98 -21.43
CA ILE A 285 -0.44 -1.99 -21.79
C ILE A 285 -1.84 -1.35 -21.73
N GLY A 286 -2.15 -0.63 -20.65
CA GLY A 286 -3.43 0.06 -20.50
C GLY A 286 -3.70 1.09 -21.60
N LEU A 287 -2.71 1.90 -21.98
CA LEU A 287 -2.84 2.90 -23.04
C LEU A 287 -3.06 2.30 -24.43
N HIS A 288 -2.56 1.10 -24.69
CA HIS A 288 -2.76 0.40 -25.97
C HIS A 288 -3.97 -0.54 -25.96
N SER A 289 -4.68 -0.63 -24.84
CA SER A 289 -5.90 -1.44 -24.76
C SER A 289 -7.04 -0.80 -25.53
N SER A 290 -7.74 -1.59 -26.34
CA SER A 290 -8.93 -1.17 -27.07
C SER A 290 -10.17 -1.08 -26.19
N ARG A 291 -10.16 -1.74 -25.02
CA ARG A 291 -11.31 -1.79 -24.11
C ARG A 291 -11.09 -0.85 -22.93
N THR A 292 -12.07 0.00 -22.65
CA THR A 292 -12.03 0.89 -21.48
C THR A 292 -11.86 0.13 -20.16
N TYR A 293 -12.47 -1.05 -20.04
CA TYR A 293 -12.40 -1.89 -18.86
C TYR A 293 -10.95 -2.32 -18.55
N ASP A 294 -10.25 -2.88 -19.52
CA ASP A 294 -8.87 -3.35 -19.37
C ASP A 294 -7.92 -2.19 -19.10
N MET A 295 -8.12 -1.08 -19.80
CA MET A 295 -7.38 0.16 -19.56
C MET A 295 -7.53 0.60 -18.09
N LEU A 296 -8.74 0.66 -17.56
CA LEU A 296 -8.99 1.10 -16.18
C LEU A 296 -8.37 0.15 -15.14
N ILE A 297 -8.40 -1.17 -15.37
CA ILE A 297 -7.71 -2.13 -14.50
C ILE A 297 -6.22 -1.84 -14.47
N CYS A 298 -5.58 -1.67 -15.64
CA CYS A 298 -4.16 -1.36 -15.72
C CYS A 298 -3.81 -0.05 -14.97
N PHE A 299 -4.61 1.00 -15.17
CA PHE A 299 -4.41 2.26 -14.48
C PHE A 299 -4.65 2.15 -12.97
N GLY A 300 -5.65 1.37 -12.55
CA GLY A 300 -5.91 1.12 -11.13
C GLY A 300 -4.76 0.38 -10.45
N VAL A 301 -4.24 -0.70 -11.06
CA VAL A 301 -3.09 -1.47 -10.54
C VAL A 301 -1.83 -0.62 -10.52
N ALA A 302 -1.53 0.10 -11.62
CA ALA A 302 -0.38 0.98 -11.69
C ALA A 302 -0.46 2.11 -10.64
N GLY A 303 -1.67 2.67 -10.43
CA GLY A 303 -1.94 3.66 -9.40
C GLY A 303 -1.69 3.10 -7.99
N ALA A 304 -2.20 1.90 -7.70
CA ALA A 304 -1.96 1.24 -6.41
C ALA A 304 -0.47 1.07 -6.14
N MET A 305 0.28 0.51 -7.10
CA MET A 305 1.73 0.31 -6.97
C MET A 305 2.49 1.64 -6.80
N LEU A 306 2.12 2.67 -7.58
CA LEU A 306 2.76 3.98 -7.53
C LEU A 306 2.58 4.65 -6.17
N PHE A 307 1.33 4.70 -5.68
CA PHE A 307 1.03 5.32 -4.38
C PHE A 307 1.64 4.52 -3.23
N GLN A 308 1.61 3.19 -3.29
CA GLN A 308 2.22 2.32 -2.28
C GLN A 308 3.74 2.53 -2.22
N MET A 309 4.42 2.55 -3.38
CA MET A 309 5.84 2.87 -3.47
C MET A 309 6.16 4.28 -2.92
N PHE A 310 5.40 5.28 -3.34
CA PHE A 310 5.60 6.67 -2.91
C PHE A 310 5.45 6.84 -1.39
N ILE A 311 4.40 6.26 -0.81
CA ILE A 311 4.14 6.35 0.62
C ILE A 311 5.20 5.59 1.42
N ASN A 312 5.58 4.37 1.01
CA ASN A 312 6.58 3.58 1.72
C ASN A 312 7.96 4.26 1.70
N ILE A 313 8.44 4.66 0.54
CA ILE A 313 9.72 5.38 0.43
C ILE A 313 9.64 6.70 1.23
N GLY A 314 8.52 7.42 1.11
CA GLY A 314 8.27 8.64 1.88
C GLY A 314 8.35 8.43 3.40
N MET A 315 7.84 7.29 3.91
CA MET A 315 7.99 6.92 5.34
C MET A 315 9.46 6.68 5.69
N CYS A 316 10.21 5.96 4.85
CA CYS A 316 11.61 5.65 5.10
C CYS A 316 12.49 6.90 5.15
N ILE A 317 12.25 7.88 4.28
CA ILE A 317 13.00 9.16 4.26
C ILE A 317 12.37 10.23 5.16
N GLY A 318 11.20 9.93 5.78
CA GLY A 318 10.52 10.81 6.74
C GLY A 318 9.80 12.01 6.11
N ILE A 319 9.33 11.88 4.87
CA ILE A 319 8.46 12.86 4.19
C ILE A 319 7.00 12.56 4.46
N THR A 320 6.63 11.28 4.54
CA THR A 320 5.26 10.86 4.86
C THR A 320 5.17 10.29 6.28
N PRO A 321 3.99 10.36 6.91
CA PRO A 321 3.78 9.77 8.23
C PRO A 321 3.94 8.24 8.18
N VAL A 322 4.31 7.64 9.32
CA VAL A 322 4.41 6.19 9.46
C VAL A 322 3.01 5.60 9.57
N ILE A 323 2.57 4.90 8.54
CA ILE A 323 1.21 4.32 8.43
C ILE A 323 1.20 2.81 8.15
N GLY A 324 2.37 2.14 8.20
CA GLY A 324 2.46 0.69 8.12
C GLY A 324 2.13 0.13 6.73
N ILE A 325 2.68 0.71 5.68
CA ILE A 325 2.53 0.24 4.30
C ILE A 325 3.84 -0.38 3.83
N THR A 326 3.78 -1.60 3.31
CA THR A 326 4.93 -2.30 2.72
C THR A 326 5.18 -1.88 1.28
N LEU A 327 6.37 -2.12 0.75
CA LEU A 327 6.66 -1.99 -0.68
C LEU A 327 5.87 -3.03 -1.50
N PRO A 328 5.48 -2.71 -2.75
CA PRO A 328 4.68 -3.60 -3.61
C PRO A 328 5.54 -4.68 -4.30
N PHE A 329 6.26 -5.53 -3.53
CA PHE A 329 6.99 -6.70 -4.05
C PHE A 329 7.07 -7.86 -3.04
#